data_561dbe33ac3abfdf4cfc0ec087a8762f
#
_entry.id   561dbe33ac3abfdf4cfc0ec087a8762f
#
_cell.length_a   1.000
_cell.length_b   1.000
_cell.length_c   1.000
_cell.angle_alpha   90.00
_cell.angle_beta   90.00
_cell.angle_gamma   90.00
#
_symmetry.space_group_name_H-M   'P 1'
#
loop_
_entity.id
_entity.type
_entity.pdbx_description
1 polymer ?
#
loop_
_entity_poly.entity_id
_entity_poly.type
_entity_poly.pdbx_seq_one_letter_code
_entity_poly.pdbx_strand_id
1 'polypeptide(L)'
;MKTFLKVLFLVLLSCTRVPEPGAEQQQPEDPQKESQMPDKIQITIDGKTLPIAIENNAATKALVEALEAAPITYTARDYGGFEKVGALGRSLPASDSQITTQAGDVILYSGNQLVLFYGSNSWSYTRIGKMEYGSMDALKSFLKAGEGDIRVTLSLEPDS
;
A
#
# COMPACT_ATOMS: atom_id res chain seq x y z
N MET A 1 70.15 53.14 43.97
CA MET A 1 70.12 53.31 42.57
C MET A 1 68.95 52.51 42.00
N LYS A 2 68.07 53.22 41.38
CA LYS A 2 67.01 52.79 40.44
C LYS A 2 65.98 51.81 41.01
N THR A 3 64.98 52.40 41.54
CA THR A 3 63.66 51.89 41.89
C THR A 3 62.88 51.58 40.61
N PHE A 4 62.32 50.35 40.45
CA PHE A 4 61.34 50.05 39.41
C PHE A 4 60.00 49.83 40.10
N LEU A 5 59.12 50.79 39.89
CA LEU A 5 57.71 50.77 40.30
C LEU A 5 56.93 49.84 39.37
N LYS A 6 56.42 48.72 39.88
CA LYS A 6 55.49 47.86 39.15
C LYS A 6 54.08 48.41 39.30
N VAL A 7 53.57 48.99 38.25
CA VAL A 7 52.15 49.33 38.14
C VAL A 7 51.38 48.04 37.80
N LEU A 8 50.56 47.65 38.76
CA LEU A 8 49.64 46.53 38.57
C LEU A 8 48.38 47.03 37.85
N PHE A 9 48.24 46.66 36.58
CA PHE A 9 47.09 47.01 35.80
C PHE A 9 46.03 45.89 35.99
N LEU A 10 44.98 46.18 36.76
CA LEU A 10 43.86 45.31 37.02
C LEU A 10 42.89 45.46 35.83
N VAL A 11 42.93 44.53 34.86
CA VAL A 11 41.95 44.47 33.80
C VAL A 11 40.73 43.72 34.28
N LEU A 12 39.66 44.44 34.57
CA LEU A 12 38.33 43.86 34.77
C LEU A 12 37.78 43.40 33.45
N LEU A 13 37.84 42.09 33.20
CA LEU A 13 37.19 41.46 32.03
C LEU A 13 35.69 41.31 32.31
N SER A 14 34.92 42.27 31.87
CA SER A 14 33.45 42.16 31.82
C SER A 14 33.07 41.08 30.80
N CYS A 15 32.69 39.89 31.27
CA CYS A 15 32.03 38.88 30.46
C CYS A 15 30.60 39.35 30.15
N THR A 16 30.41 40.00 29.02
CA THR A 16 29.08 40.13 28.43
C THR A 16 28.71 38.78 27.84
N ARG A 17 27.79 38.06 28.50
CA ARG A 17 27.12 36.91 27.94
C ARG A 17 26.28 37.38 26.74
N VAL A 18 26.69 37.01 25.54
CA VAL A 18 25.86 37.01 24.34
C VAL A 18 24.88 35.84 24.51
N PRO A 19 23.56 36.03 24.40
CA PRO A 19 22.63 34.92 24.37
C PRO A 19 22.84 34.20 23.01
N GLU A 20 23.26 32.96 23.08
CA GLU A 20 23.22 32.07 21.92
C GLU A 20 21.75 31.91 21.48
N PRO A 21 21.44 32.02 20.16
CA PRO A 21 20.12 31.68 19.64
C PRO A 21 19.91 30.18 19.80
N GLY A 22 18.79 29.85 20.42
CA GLY A 22 18.24 28.55 20.73
C GLY A 22 18.86 27.36 20.06
N ALA A 23 19.38 26.45 20.86
CA ALA A 23 19.46 25.06 20.44
C ALA A 23 18.02 24.59 20.16
N GLU A 24 17.67 24.45 18.91
CA GLU A 24 16.53 23.65 18.49
C GLU A 24 16.74 22.25 19.07
N GLN A 25 15.94 21.94 20.07
CA GLN A 25 15.78 20.58 20.54
C GLN A 25 15.22 19.82 19.34
N GLN A 26 16.09 19.13 18.62
CA GLN A 26 15.69 18.05 17.76
C GLN A 26 14.98 17.04 18.67
N GLN A 27 13.65 17.11 18.61
CA GLN A 27 12.78 16.07 19.09
C GLN A 27 13.27 14.77 18.45
N PRO A 28 13.51 13.69 19.22
CA PRO A 28 13.86 12.41 18.60
C PRO A 28 12.74 12.09 17.59
N GLU A 29 13.10 12.02 16.33
CA GLU A 29 12.22 11.42 15.32
C GLU A 29 11.93 10.03 15.84
N ASP A 30 10.64 9.79 16.09
CA ASP A 30 10.07 8.49 16.39
C ASP A 30 10.63 7.51 15.35
N PRO A 31 11.26 6.39 15.76
CA PRO A 31 11.80 5.45 14.80
C PRO A 31 10.66 5.06 13.87
N GLN A 32 10.79 5.44 12.61
CA GLN A 32 9.84 5.22 11.52
C GLN A 32 9.20 3.86 11.74
N LYS A 33 7.89 3.86 11.99
CA LYS A 33 7.05 2.68 11.87
C LYS A 33 7.26 2.23 10.43
N GLU A 34 8.20 1.31 10.24
CA GLU A 34 8.41 0.63 8.98
C GLU A 34 7.03 0.09 8.62
N SER A 35 6.38 0.68 7.62
CA SER A 35 5.04 0.31 7.20
C SER A 35 5.14 -1.14 6.74
N GLN A 36 4.88 -2.07 7.66
CA GLN A 36 4.82 -3.49 7.33
C GLN A 36 3.69 -3.64 6.31
N MET A 37 4.04 -4.16 5.14
CA MET A 37 3.06 -4.45 4.12
C MET A 37 1.96 -5.34 4.73
N PRO A 38 0.68 -4.99 4.60
CA PRO A 38 -0.40 -5.79 5.16
C PRO A 38 -0.41 -7.18 4.49
N ASP A 39 -0.84 -8.20 5.23
CA ASP A 39 -1.03 -9.54 4.67
C ASP A 39 -2.29 -9.64 3.80
N LYS A 40 -3.23 -8.73 4.02
CA LYS A 40 -4.55 -8.73 3.36
C LYS A 40 -5.00 -7.32 2.99
N ILE A 41 -5.81 -7.27 1.94
CA ILE A 41 -6.63 -6.11 1.58
C ILE A 41 -8.09 -6.56 1.49
N GLN A 42 -9.02 -5.60 1.40
CA GLN A 42 -10.45 -5.87 1.32
C GLN A 42 -10.97 -5.66 -0.10
N ILE A 43 -11.86 -6.54 -0.53
CA ILE A 43 -12.68 -6.35 -1.74
C ILE A 43 -14.16 -6.27 -1.35
N THR A 44 -14.82 -5.20 -1.78
CA THR A 44 -16.26 -4.97 -1.50
C THR A 44 -17.05 -4.91 -2.80
N ILE A 45 -18.14 -5.65 -2.86
CA ILE A 45 -19.12 -5.67 -3.95
C ILE A 45 -20.52 -5.64 -3.34
N ASP A 46 -21.35 -4.66 -3.70
CA ASP A 46 -22.71 -4.48 -3.18
C ASP A 46 -22.82 -4.55 -1.64
N GLY A 47 -21.86 -3.90 -0.96
CA GLY A 47 -21.83 -3.86 0.51
C GLY A 47 -21.37 -5.14 1.20
N LYS A 48 -21.05 -6.20 0.46
CA LYS A 48 -20.41 -7.42 0.97
C LYS A 48 -18.92 -7.33 0.80
N THR A 49 -18.16 -7.76 1.79
CA THR A 49 -16.69 -7.68 1.80
C THR A 49 -16.07 -9.05 1.98
N LEU A 50 -15.01 -9.33 1.23
CA LEU A 50 -14.12 -10.48 1.42
C LEU A 50 -12.68 -9.99 1.56
N PRO A 51 -11.84 -10.66 2.35
CA PRO A 51 -10.41 -10.40 2.37
C PRO A 51 -9.74 -11.04 1.16
N ILE A 52 -8.69 -10.38 0.67
CA ILE A 52 -7.75 -10.91 -0.30
C ILE A 52 -6.42 -11.07 0.42
N ALA A 53 -5.95 -12.30 0.60
CA ALA A 53 -4.58 -12.57 1.01
C ALA A 53 -3.66 -12.20 -0.14
N ILE A 54 -2.76 -11.22 0.05
CA ILE A 54 -1.93 -10.67 -1.01
C ILE A 54 -0.53 -11.28 -1.03
N GLU A 55 0.06 -11.36 -2.22
CA GLU A 55 1.43 -11.79 -2.41
C GLU A 55 2.41 -10.62 -2.22
N ASN A 56 3.62 -10.90 -1.75
CA ASN A 56 4.66 -9.89 -1.61
C ASN A 56 5.44 -9.72 -2.92
N ASN A 57 4.98 -8.82 -3.79
CA ASN A 57 5.66 -8.46 -5.03
C ASN A 57 5.51 -6.95 -5.33
N ALA A 58 6.17 -6.48 -6.40
CA ALA A 58 6.15 -5.06 -6.75
C ALA A 58 4.75 -4.52 -7.10
N ALA A 59 3.90 -5.36 -7.70
CA ALA A 59 2.53 -4.95 -8.05
C ALA A 59 1.68 -4.75 -6.80
N THR A 60 1.76 -5.66 -5.83
CA THR A 60 0.99 -5.56 -4.58
C THR A 60 1.49 -4.43 -3.69
N LYS A 61 2.80 -4.16 -3.65
CA LYS A 61 3.35 -3.00 -2.94
C LYS A 61 2.79 -1.70 -3.50
N ALA A 62 2.84 -1.52 -4.81
CA ALA A 62 2.29 -0.33 -5.47
C ALA A 62 0.76 -0.23 -5.32
N LEU A 63 0.05 -1.37 -5.27
CA LEU A 63 -1.39 -1.39 -4.98
C LEU A 63 -1.68 -0.93 -3.55
N VAL A 64 -0.95 -1.44 -2.55
CA VAL A 64 -1.09 -1.05 -1.15
C VAL A 64 -0.80 0.43 -0.96
N GLU A 65 0.31 0.95 -1.49
CA GLU A 65 0.63 2.39 -1.48
C GLU A 65 -0.50 3.25 -2.05
N ALA A 66 -1.13 2.77 -3.13
CA ALA A 66 -2.27 3.47 -3.72
C ALA A 66 -3.51 3.42 -2.82
N LEU A 67 -3.74 2.31 -2.10
CA LEU A 67 -4.84 2.14 -1.16
C LEU A 67 -4.65 2.92 0.15
N GLU A 68 -3.40 3.18 0.57
CA GLU A 68 -3.09 4.08 1.69
C GLU A 68 -3.61 5.50 1.44
N ALA A 69 -3.58 5.96 0.20
CA ALA A 69 -4.09 7.26 -0.18
C ALA A 69 -5.62 7.31 -0.23
N ALA A 70 -6.27 6.31 -0.82
CA ALA A 70 -7.73 6.18 -0.90
C ALA A 70 -8.15 4.79 -1.43
N PRO A 71 -9.37 4.33 -1.10
CA PRO A 71 -9.97 3.17 -1.74
C PRO A 71 -10.04 3.32 -3.27
N ILE A 72 -9.85 2.21 -3.98
CA ILE A 72 -9.92 2.18 -5.44
C ILE A 72 -11.22 1.51 -5.85
N THR A 73 -12.02 2.21 -6.66
CA THR A 73 -13.27 1.68 -7.20
C THR A 73 -13.19 1.57 -8.71
N TYR A 74 -13.59 0.43 -9.26
CA TYR A 74 -13.64 0.18 -10.70
C TYR A 74 -14.84 -0.69 -11.07
N THR A 75 -15.16 -0.73 -12.38
CA THR A 75 -16.20 -1.63 -12.89
C THR A 75 -15.54 -2.84 -13.54
N ALA A 76 -15.96 -4.03 -13.15
CA ALA A 76 -15.53 -5.29 -13.75
C ALA A 76 -16.70 -5.98 -14.44
N ARG A 77 -16.43 -6.61 -15.58
CA ARG A 77 -17.39 -7.32 -16.41
C ARG A 77 -17.03 -8.78 -16.58
N ASP A 78 -18.02 -9.62 -16.85
CA ASP A 78 -17.77 -11.03 -17.19
C ASP A 78 -16.96 -11.16 -18.48
N TYR A 79 -15.99 -12.07 -18.46
CA TYR A 79 -15.23 -12.46 -19.62
C TYR A 79 -15.00 -13.98 -19.62
N GLY A 80 -15.16 -14.60 -20.78
CA GLY A 80 -14.89 -16.02 -21.01
C GLY A 80 -15.71 -17.02 -20.17
N GLY A 81 -16.60 -16.56 -19.30
CA GLY A 81 -17.38 -17.43 -18.38
C GLY A 81 -16.58 -17.95 -17.19
N PHE A 82 -15.40 -17.37 -16.90
CA PHE A 82 -14.54 -17.81 -15.80
C PHE A 82 -13.94 -16.66 -14.98
N GLU A 83 -14.12 -15.40 -15.39
CA GLU A 83 -13.53 -14.24 -14.69
C GLU A 83 -14.39 -12.98 -14.80
N LYS A 84 -14.16 -12.06 -13.85
CA LYS A 84 -14.55 -10.64 -13.94
C LYS A 84 -13.29 -9.82 -14.19
N VAL A 85 -13.28 -8.97 -15.22
CA VAL A 85 -12.15 -8.13 -15.58
C VAL A 85 -12.53 -6.67 -15.69
N GLY A 86 -11.71 -5.77 -15.16
CA GLY A 86 -11.92 -4.34 -15.25
C GLY A 86 -10.66 -3.51 -15.13
N ALA A 87 -10.69 -2.32 -15.73
CA ALA A 87 -9.59 -1.38 -15.68
C ALA A 87 -9.48 -0.75 -14.29
N LEU A 88 -8.29 -0.85 -13.69
CA LEU A 88 -8.02 -0.34 -12.34
C LEU A 88 -7.93 1.20 -12.28
N GLY A 89 -7.88 1.87 -13.44
CA GLY A 89 -7.72 3.31 -13.54
C GLY A 89 -6.28 3.80 -13.30
N ARG A 90 -5.34 2.88 -13.15
CA ARG A 90 -3.91 3.14 -12.97
C ARG A 90 -3.07 1.98 -13.47
N SER A 91 -1.79 2.21 -13.70
CA SER A 91 -0.83 1.15 -14.00
C SER A 91 -0.07 0.77 -12.74
N LEU A 92 0.21 -0.53 -12.59
CA LEU A 92 1.04 -1.12 -11.55
C LEU A 92 2.24 -1.82 -12.19
N PRO A 93 3.36 -1.97 -11.49
CA PRO A 93 4.48 -2.78 -11.96
C PRO A 93 4.02 -4.21 -12.26
N ALA A 94 4.29 -4.71 -13.45
CA ALA A 94 3.96 -6.07 -13.83
C ALA A 94 5.20 -6.96 -13.85
N SER A 95 5.05 -8.21 -13.40
CA SER A 95 6.05 -9.28 -13.48
C SER A 95 5.35 -10.53 -14.00
N ASP A 96 4.91 -10.46 -15.25
CA ASP A 96 4.06 -11.48 -15.85
C ASP A 96 4.83 -12.80 -16.03
N SER A 97 4.20 -13.89 -15.62
CA SER A 97 4.68 -15.25 -15.83
C SER A 97 3.54 -16.15 -16.26
N GLN A 98 3.87 -17.22 -16.99
CA GLN A 98 2.89 -18.22 -17.40
C GLN A 98 2.38 -18.96 -16.15
N ILE A 99 1.10 -18.75 -15.83
CA ILE A 99 0.45 -19.42 -14.70
C ILE A 99 -0.91 -19.98 -15.11
N THR A 100 -1.38 -20.99 -14.40
CA THR A 100 -2.77 -21.44 -14.45
C THR A 100 -3.48 -20.92 -13.21
N THR A 101 -4.51 -20.12 -13.43
CA THR A 101 -5.31 -19.53 -12.35
C THR A 101 -6.33 -20.51 -11.81
N GLN A 102 -6.83 -20.22 -10.63
CA GLN A 102 -7.91 -20.96 -9.96
C GLN A 102 -8.98 -19.99 -9.48
N ALA A 103 -10.14 -20.50 -9.15
CA ALA A 103 -11.19 -19.73 -8.53
C ALA A 103 -10.67 -19.03 -7.24
N GLY A 104 -11.02 -17.78 -7.07
CA GLY A 104 -10.54 -16.90 -6.00
C GLY A 104 -9.28 -16.13 -6.34
N ASP A 105 -8.51 -16.49 -7.37
CA ASP A 105 -7.31 -15.77 -7.74
C ASP A 105 -7.63 -14.33 -8.17
N VAL A 106 -6.80 -13.40 -7.71
CA VAL A 106 -6.81 -11.99 -8.09
C VAL A 106 -5.52 -11.70 -8.83
N ILE A 107 -5.66 -11.22 -10.06
CA ILE A 107 -4.56 -11.14 -11.02
C ILE A 107 -4.51 -9.74 -11.62
N LEU A 108 -3.29 -9.22 -11.83
CA LEU A 108 -3.04 -8.07 -12.68
C LEU A 108 -2.74 -8.55 -14.11
N TYR A 109 -3.50 -8.04 -15.07
CA TYR A 109 -3.32 -8.29 -16.49
C TYR A 109 -2.91 -7.01 -17.20
N SER A 110 -1.90 -7.10 -18.07
CA SER A 110 -1.37 -5.95 -18.86
C SER A 110 -1.01 -4.72 -17.99
N GLY A 111 -0.68 -4.93 -16.72
CA GLY A 111 -0.25 -3.88 -15.79
C GLY A 111 -1.35 -2.90 -15.33
N ASN A 112 -2.57 -2.98 -15.84
CA ASN A 112 -3.62 -1.99 -15.53
C ASN A 112 -5.04 -2.55 -15.41
N GLN A 113 -5.25 -3.85 -15.62
CA GLN A 113 -6.53 -4.51 -15.43
C GLN A 113 -6.47 -5.48 -14.26
N LEU A 114 -7.45 -5.42 -13.39
CA LEU A 114 -7.60 -6.39 -12.31
C LEU A 114 -8.64 -7.44 -12.73
N VAL A 115 -8.27 -8.70 -12.51
CA VAL A 115 -9.04 -9.87 -12.91
C VAL A 115 -9.36 -10.72 -11.68
N LEU A 116 -10.63 -11.04 -11.49
CA LEU A 116 -11.18 -11.81 -10.38
C LEU A 116 -11.71 -13.13 -10.93
N PHE A 117 -11.04 -14.23 -10.60
CA PHE A 117 -11.37 -15.54 -11.14
C PHE A 117 -12.46 -16.25 -10.33
N TYR A 118 -13.47 -16.78 -11.02
CA TYR A 118 -14.42 -17.77 -10.50
C TYR A 118 -14.35 -19.11 -11.24
N GLY A 119 -13.43 -19.20 -12.18
CA GLY A 119 -13.03 -20.40 -12.92
C GLY A 119 -11.52 -20.47 -13.05
N SER A 120 -11.02 -20.95 -14.18
CA SER A 120 -9.60 -21.14 -14.46
C SER A 120 -9.24 -20.72 -15.88
N ASN A 121 -8.03 -20.15 -16.04
CA ASN A 121 -7.41 -19.87 -17.32
C ASN A 121 -5.88 -20.01 -17.20
N SER A 122 -5.21 -20.25 -18.31
CA SER A 122 -3.73 -20.30 -18.36
C SER A 122 -3.23 -19.23 -19.30
N TRP A 123 -2.50 -18.26 -18.75
CA TRP A 123 -1.94 -17.14 -19.50
C TRP A 123 -0.76 -16.51 -18.77
N SER A 124 -0.18 -15.46 -19.35
CA SER A 124 0.86 -14.67 -18.74
C SER A 124 0.24 -13.58 -17.85
N TYR A 125 0.43 -13.67 -16.54
CA TYR A 125 -0.19 -12.82 -15.54
C TYR A 125 0.79 -12.45 -14.43
N THR A 126 0.52 -11.34 -13.74
CA THR A 126 1.12 -11.00 -12.44
C THR A 126 0.11 -11.29 -11.33
N ARG A 127 0.48 -12.15 -10.39
CA ARG A 127 -0.39 -12.52 -9.28
C ARG A 127 -0.46 -11.39 -8.24
N ILE A 128 -1.67 -11.01 -7.84
CA ILE A 128 -1.91 -10.06 -6.74
C ILE A 128 -2.18 -10.80 -5.44
N GLY A 129 -3.05 -11.82 -5.49
CA GLY A 129 -3.39 -12.57 -4.30
C GLY A 129 -4.56 -13.51 -4.54
N LYS A 130 -5.25 -13.87 -3.43
CA LYS A 130 -6.40 -14.77 -3.46
C LYS A 130 -7.48 -14.32 -2.51
N MET A 131 -8.73 -14.26 -2.98
CA MET A 131 -9.91 -14.02 -2.15
C MET A 131 -10.12 -15.20 -1.19
N GLU A 132 -10.40 -14.90 0.07
CA GLU A 132 -10.78 -15.89 1.05
C GLU A 132 -12.31 -16.07 1.02
N TYR A 133 -12.78 -17.22 0.59
CA TYR A 133 -14.19 -17.52 0.41
C TYR A 133 -14.55 -18.90 0.96
N GLY A 134 -15.80 -19.09 1.37
CA GLY A 134 -16.25 -20.32 2.03
C GLY A 134 -16.57 -21.47 1.07
N SER A 135 -17.13 -21.18 -0.11
CA SER A 135 -17.51 -22.18 -1.12
C SER A 135 -17.51 -21.57 -2.53
N MET A 136 -17.50 -22.41 -3.55
CA MET A 136 -17.59 -21.99 -4.96
C MET A 136 -18.89 -21.24 -5.24
N ASP A 137 -20.01 -21.66 -4.67
CA ASP A 137 -21.30 -21.00 -4.82
C ASP A 137 -21.29 -19.62 -4.17
N ALA A 138 -20.67 -19.50 -2.99
CA ALA A 138 -20.49 -18.22 -2.31
C ALA A 138 -19.62 -17.26 -3.12
N LEU A 139 -18.51 -17.73 -3.71
CA LEU A 139 -17.64 -16.94 -4.56
C LEU A 139 -18.35 -16.46 -5.83
N LYS A 140 -19.04 -17.37 -6.54
CA LYS A 140 -19.81 -17.02 -7.74
C LYS A 140 -20.93 -16.03 -7.43
N SER A 141 -21.63 -16.22 -6.32
CA SER A 141 -22.66 -15.28 -5.86
C SER A 141 -22.06 -13.91 -5.50
N PHE A 142 -20.92 -13.88 -4.83
CA PHE A 142 -20.23 -12.64 -4.47
C PHE A 142 -19.78 -11.87 -5.71
N LEU A 143 -19.19 -12.55 -6.68
CA LEU A 143 -18.75 -11.99 -7.96
C LEU A 143 -19.87 -11.77 -8.97
N LYS A 144 -21.11 -12.20 -8.67
CA LYS A 144 -22.22 -12.19 -9.65
C LYS A 144 -21.82 -12.80 -10.98
N ALA A 145 -21.27 -14.00 -10.94
CA ALA A 145 -20.72 -14.69 -12.10
C ALA A 145 -21.80 -14.91 -13.16
N GLY A 146 -21.60 -14.35 -14.38
CA GLY A 146 -22.56 -14.42 -15.47
C GLY A 146 -23.72 -13.40 -15.39
N GLU A 147 -23.71 -12.48 -14.41
CA GLU A 147 -24.79 -11.51 -14.20
C GLU A 147 -24.47 -10.10 -14.71
N GLY A 148 -23.41 -9.95 -15.51
CA GLY A 148 -23.00 -8.67 -16.10
C GLY A 148 -22.00 -7.89 -15.27
N ASP A 149 -22.05 -6.57 -15.36
CA ASP A 149 -21.07 -5.67 -14.74
C ASP A 149 -21.27 -5.57 -13.22
N ILE A 150 -20.17 -5.51 -12.50
CA ILE A 150 -20.15 -5.26 -11.05
C ILE A 150 -19.27 -4.06 -10.74
N ARG A 151 -19.65 -3.33 -9.67
CA ARG A 151 -18.80 -2.29 -9.08
C ARG A 151 -17.97 -2.91 -7.96
N VAL A 152 -16.67 -2.81 -8.10
CA VAL A 152 -15.69 -3.35 -7.14
C VAL A 152 -15.01 -2.20 -6.43
N THR A 153 -14.87 -2.30 -5.11
CA THR A 153 -14.05 -1.38 -4.32
C THR A 153 -12.97 -2.18 -3.58
N LEU A 154 -11.72 -1.75 -3.73
CA LEU A 154 -10.58 -2.25 -2.96
C LEU A 154 -10.25 -1.24 -1.86
N SER A 155 -9.92 -1.74 -0.67
CA SER A 155 -9.49 -0.92 0.47
C SER A 155 -8.50 -1.69 1.34
N LEU A 156 -7.77 -0.98 2.19
CA LEU A 156 -7.05 -1.60 3.29
C LEU A 156 -8.06 -2.07 4.35
N GLU A 157 -7.65 -3.00 5.20
CA GLU A 157 -8.42 -3.31 6.41
C GLU A 157 -8.48 -2.06 7.29
N PRO A 158 -9.63 -1.73 7.90
CA PRO A 158 -9.66 -0.67 8.89
C PRO A 158 -8.74 -1.05 10.06
N ASP A 159 -7.97 -0.07 10.54
CA ASP A 159 -7.15 -0.25 11.74
C ASP A 159 -8.03 -0.73 12.90
N SER A 160 -7.61 -1.81 13.55
CA SER A 160 -8.34 -2.46 14.66
C SER A 160 -8.20 -1.67 15.95
#